data_36652ecb2544b3cc1f6f1bb82f6600c5
#
_entry.id   36652ecb2544b3cc1f6f1bb82f6600c5
#
_cell.length_a   1.000
_cell.length_b   1.000
_cell.length_c   1.000
_cell.angle_alpha   90.00
_cell.angle_beta   90.00
_cell.angle_gamma   90.00
#
_symmetry.space_group_name_H-M   'P 1'
#
loop_
_entity.id
_entity.type
_entity.pdbx_description
1 polymer ?
#
loop_
_entity_poly.entity_id
_entity_poly.type
_entity_poly.pdbx_seq_one_letter_code
_entity_poly.pdbx_strand_id
1 'polypeptide(L)'
;MGDDLCVAQVQEWADGLAELSALIGHRFARSEPREHAVAYIQGLLSAEERKNSWTLSERAGDATPNGMQRLLSTTDWDPDLVRDDLQRYVVRYLGDPGGVLIIDETGFLKKGTRSAGVARQYSGTAGRVENCQIGVFLTYAAAAGRTFLDRELYLPKRWTEDRDRCAAAGIGADVEFATKPELAMAMLQRAHDNGVPARWVTGDEVYGQYSRLRNKCEELGLSYVLAVGVNQHVIAGPGKLDGQELRADALIAALPPQTWRTLSAGRGAKGDRRYDWARVRVHGINFPESVYWLLARRSLSDQTDLAYYLCHARAAGRA
;
A
#
# COMPACT_ATOMS: atom_id res chain seq x y z
N MET A 1 -15.28 -27.08 0.29
CA MET A 1 -14.54 -27.96 1.17
C MET A 1 -14.20 -27.12 2.38
N GLY A 2 -14.90 -27.32 3.51
CA GLY A 2 -14.53 -26.73 4.78
C GLY A 2 -13.33 -27.52 5.28
N ASP A 3 -12.18 -26.88 5.42
CA ASP A 3 -11.06 -27.47 6.14
C ASP A 3 -11.54 -27.72 7.57
N ASP A 4 -11.54 -28.95 8.02
CA ASP A 4 -11.77 -29.31 9.41
C ASP A 4 -10.63 -28.71 10.23
N LEU A 5 -10.88 -27.56 10.87
CA LEU A 5 -9.95 -26.90 11.79
C LEU A 5 -9.63 -27.87 12.93
N CYS A 6 -8.37 -28.24 13.05
CA CYS A 6 -7.94 -29.05 14.20
C CYS A 6 -7.71 -28.15 15.43
N VAL A 7 -7.89 -28.74 16.63
CA VAL A 7 -7.69 -28.03 17.90
C VAL A 7 -6.30 -27.36 17.99
N ALA A 8 -5.28 -27.99 17.41
CA ALA A 8 -3.92 -27.45 17.39
C ALA A 8 -3.82 -26.13 16.59
N GLN A 9 -4.52 -26.01 15.46
CA GLN A 9 -4.54 -24.76 14.68
C GLN A 9 -5.27 -23.64 15.41
N VAL A 10 -6.36 -23.95 16.09
CA VAL A 10 -7.07 -22.96 16.92
C VAL A 10 -6.21 -22.47 18.07
N GLN A 11 -5.47 -23.38 18.70
CA GLN A 11 -4.51 -23.01 19.77
C GLN A 11 -3.37 -22.13 19.23
N GLU A 12 -2.79 -22.47 18.08
CA GLU A 12 -1.74 -21.67 17.43
C GLU A 12 -2.23 -20.23 17.13
N TRP A 13 -3.46 -20.07 16.66
CA TRP A 13 -4.03 -18.74 16.43
C TRP A 13 -4.28 -17.96 17.73
N ALA A 14 -4.73 -18.65 18.79
CA ALA A 14 -4.91 -18.04 20.10
C ALA A 14 -3.58 -17.57 20.67
N ASP A 15 -2.53 -18.38 20.56
CA ASP A 15 -1.17 -18.05 21.01
C ASP A 15 -0.60 -16.87 20.19
N GLY A 16 -0.82 -16.83 18.87
CA GLY A 16 -0.43 -15.71 18.01
C GLY A 16 -1.13 -14.40 18.39
N LEU A 17 -2.42 -14.46 18.75
CA LEU A 17 -3.15 -13.28 19.23
C LEU A 17 -2.66 -12.82 20.60
N ALA A 18 -2.32 -13.75 21.50
CA ALA A 18 -1.74 -13.42 22.79
C ALA A 18 -0.35 -12.77 22.66
N GLU A 19 0.48 -13.28 21.75
CA GLU A 19 1.78 -12.68 21.42
C GLU A 19 1.62 -11.26 20.86
N LEU A 20 0.73 -11.06 19.89
CA LEU A 20 0.43 -9.73 19.32
C LEU A 20 -0.03 -8.77 20.43
N SER A 21 -0.92 -9.23 21.30
CA SER A 21 -1.44 -8.45 22.43
C SER A 21 -0.34 -8.04 23.40
N ALA A 22 0.59 -8.95 23.70
CA ALA A 22 1.76 -8.65 24.53
C ALA A 22 2.71 -7.65 23.85
N LEU A 23 2.92 -7.81 22.54
CA LEU A 23 3.79 -6.93 21.74
C LEU A 23 3.33 -5.48 21.76
N ILE A 24 2.04 -5.21 21.54
CA ILE A 24 1.50 -3.84 21.51
C ILE A 24 1.08 -3.33 22.91
N GLY A 25 0.90 -4.23 23.87
CA GLY A 25 0.30 -3.92 25.16
C GLY A 25 1.06 -2.86 25.98
N HIS A 26 2.38 -2.80 25.85
CA HIS A 26 3.23 -1.82 26.52
C HIS A 26 3.06 -0.38 25.99
N ARG A 27 2.40 -0.20 24.84
CA ARG A 27 2.06 1.12 24.26
C ARG A 27 0.89 1.79 24.97
N PHE A 28 0.17 1.04 25.82
CA PHE A 28 -0.95 1.55 26.61
C PHE A 28 -0.54 1.67 28.07
N ALA A 29 -0.48 2.91 28.58
CA ALA A 29 0.01 3.21 29.93
C ALA A 29 -0.87 2.59 31.05
N ARG A 30 -2.17 2.39 30.78
CA ARG A 30 -3.14 1.84 31.74
C ARG A 30 -3.65 0.46 31.30
N SER A 31 -4.08 -0.37 32.27
CA SER A 31 -4.63 -1.70 31.98
C SER A 31 -5.93 -1.67 31.19
N GLU A 32 -6.85 -0.76 31.55
CA GLU A 32 -8.17 -0.65 30.90
C GLU A 32 -8.09 -0.41 29.38
N PRO A 33 -7.36 0.59 28.86
CA PRO A 33 -7.19 0.74 27.41
C PRO A 33 -6.48 -0.45 26.75
N ARG A 34 -5.57 -1.11 27.44
CA ARG A 34 -4.89 -2.31 26.95
C ARG A 34 -5.87 -3.45 26.76
N GLU A 35 -6.72 -3.68 27.73
CA GLU A 35 -7.78 -4.71 27.68
C GLU A 35 -8.77 -4.40 26.56
N HIS A 36 -9.21 -3.14 26.43
CA HIS A 36 -10.08 -2.72 25.34
C HIS A 36 -9.40 -2.86 23.95
N ALA A 37 -8.08 -2.63 23.83
CA ALA A 37 -7.37 -2.83 22.58
C ALA A 37 -7.39 -4.32 22.15
N VAL A 38 -7.16 -5.23 23.08
CA VAL A 38 -7.25 -6.68 22.83
C VAL A 38 -8.68 -7.08 22.47
N ALA A 39 -9.68 -6.64 23.24
CA ALA A 39 -11.09 -6.92 22.97
C ALA A 39 -11.54 -6.34 21.62
N TYR A 40 -11.03 -5.17 21.23
CA TYR A 40 -11.28 -4.56 19.93
C TYR A 40 -10.76 -5.43 18.80
N ILE A 41 -9.52 -5.93 18.88
CA ILE A 41 -8.94 -6.83 17.88
C ILE A 41 -9.75 -8.14 17.81
N GLN A 42 -10.08 -8.74 18.93
CA GLN A 42 -10.91 -9.95 18.99
C GLN A 42 -12.30 -9.72 18.36
N GLY A 43 -12.88 -8.56 18.62
CA GLY A 43 -14.14 -8.15 18.01
C GLY A 43 -14.04 -7.98 16.48
N LEU A 44 -12.96 -7.40 15.97
CA LEU A 44 -12.70 -7.29 14.53
C LEU A 44 -12.54 -8.67 13.85
N LEU A 45 -11.98 -9.65 14.55
CA LEU A 45 -11.83 -11.04 14.07
C LEU A 45 -13.11 -11.88 14.20
N SER A 46 -14.12 -11.37 14.91
CA SER A 46 -15.36 -12.11 15.16
C SER A 46 -16.29 -12.16 13.94
N ALA A 47 -17.36 -12.98 14.04
CA ALA A 47 -18.40 -13.10 13.03
C ALA A 47 -19.43 -11.94 13.04
N GLU A 48 -19.26 -10.93 13.90
CA GLU A 48 -20.18 -9.79 13.96
C GLU A 48 -20.28 -9.09 12.60
N GLU A 49 -21.50 -8.90 12.11
CA GLU A 49 -21.72 -8.22 10.82
C GLU A 49 -21.35 -6.73 10.87
N ARG A 50 -21.70 -6.06 11.99
CA ARG A 50 -21.40 -4.65 12.21
C ARG A 50 -20.31 -4.50 13.25
N LYS A 51 -19.12 -4.08 12.83
CA LYS A 51 -17.98 -3.83 13.71
C LYS A 51 -17.94 -2.33 14.07
N ASN A 52 -18.73 -1.96 15.06
CA ASN A 52 -18.76 -0.61 15.63
C ASN A 52 -18.60 -0.68 17.16
N SER A 53 -18.39 0.46 17.82
CA SER A 53 -18.10 0.49 19.25
C SER A 53 -19.20 -0.14 20.11
N TRP A 54 -20.47 -0.11 19.69
CA TRP A 54 -21.57 -0.76 20.43
C TRP A 54 -21.47 -2.27 20.39
N THR A 55 -21.47 -2.86 19.20
CA THR A 55 -21.43 -4.30 19.04
C THR A 55 -20.15 -4.91 19.58
N LEU A 56 -19.01 -4.19 19.44
CA LEU A 56 -17.75 -4.67 20.00
C LEU A 56 -17.71 -4.60 21.53
N SER A 57 -18.35 -3.59 22.15
CA SER A 57 -18.50 -3.48 23.61
C SER A 57 -19.43 -4.55 24.16
N GLU A 58 -20.60 -4.78 23.54
CA GLU A 58 -21.50 -5.86 23.92
C GLU A 58 -20.81 -7.23 23.90
N ARG A 59 -20.04 -7.49 22.84
CA ARG A 59 -19.24 -8.72 22.75
C ARG A 59 -18.16 -8.82 23.84
N ALA A 60 -17.54 -7.71 24.21
CA ALA A 60 -16.56 -7.67 25.30
C ALA A 60 -17.15 -7.78 26.71
N GLY A 61 -18.49 -7.73 26.82
CA GLY A 61 -19.20 -7.74 28.10
C GLY A 61 -19.28 -6.35 28.77
N ASP A 62 -18.95 -5.29 28.04
CA ASP A 62 -19.05 -3.91 28.53
C ASP A 62 -20.53 -3.45 28.57
N ALA A 63 -20.91 -2.76 29.63
CA ALA A 63 -22.27 -2.22 29.76
C ALA A 63 -22.55 -1.02 28.82
N THR A 64 -21.50 -0.38 28.29
CA THR A 64 -21.59 0.79 27.41
C THR A 64 -20.47 0.81 26.36
N PRO A 65 -20.67 1.51 25.21
CA PRO A 65 -19.61 1.60 24.20
C PRO A 65 -18.46 2.54 24.57
N ASN A 66 -18.48 3.15 25.73
CA ASN A 66 -17.57 4.24 26.12
C ASN A 66 -16.09 3.80 26.12
N GLY A 67 -15.79 2.57 26.56
CA GLY A 67 -14.42 2.04 26.57
C GLY A 67 -13.83 1.96 25.15
N MET A 68 -14.55 1.34 24.23
CA MET A 68 -14.16 1.23 22.81
C MET A 68 -14.10 2.57 22.11
N GLN A 69 -15.03 3.50 22.40
CA GLN A 69 -15.01 4.85 21.82
C GLN A 69 -13.81 5.66 22.32
N ARG A 70 -13.51 5.62 23.62
CA ARG A 70 -12.34 6.31 24.20
C ARG A 70 -11.04 5.78 23.67
N LEU A 71 -10.92 4.46 23.49
CA LEU A 71 -9.74 3.83 22.90
C LEU A 71 -9.34 4.48 21.57
N LEU A 72 -10.34 4.80 20.73
CA LEU A 72 -10.12 5.36 19.37
C LEU A 72 -10.13 6.89 19.33
N SER A 73 -10.48 7.58 20.43
CA SER A 73 -10.67 9.05 20.38
C SER A 73 -9.87 9.84 21.38
N THR A 74 -9.79 9.40 22.63
CA THR A 74 -9.22 10.19 23.73
C THR A 74 -8.17 9.48 24.58
N THR A 75 -8.02 8.17 24.40
CA THR A 75 -6.96 7.43 25.10
C THR A 75 -5.60 7.81 24.55
N ASP A 76 -4.69 8.10 25.46
CA ASP A 76 -3.31 8.44 25.12
C ASP A 76 -2.53 7.16 24.76
N TRP A 77 -2.28 6.97 23.48
CA TRP A 77 -1.40 5.97 22.91
C TRP A 77 -0.94 6.43 21.52
N ASP A 78 0.29 6.05 21.18
CA ASP A 78 0.91 6.45 19.91
C ASP A 78 0.64 5.39 18.83
N PRO A 79 -0.19 5.71 17.81
CA PRO A 79 -0.50 4.78 16.72
C PRO A 79 0.70 4.49 15.81
N ASP A 80 1.73 5.34 15.80
CA ASP A 80 2.93 5.13 15.00
C ASP A 80 3.86 4.11 15.67
N LEU A 81 3.99 4.17 16.98
CA LEU A 81 4.73 3.16 17.73
C LEU A 81 4.05 1.78 17.67
N VAL A 82 2.71 1.74 17.69
CA VAL A 82 1.96 0.48 17.48
C VAL A 82 2.19 -0.04 16.05
N ARG A 83 2.18 0.83 15.04
CA ARG A 83 2.52 0.45 13.65
C ARG A 83 3.91 -0.17 13.58
N ASP A 84 4.91 0.42 14.22
CA ASP A 84 6.29 -0.09 14.20
C ASP A 84 6.39 -1.46 14.89
N ASP A 85 5.64 -1.68 15.95
CA ASP A 85 5.53 -2.99 16.59
C ASP A 85 4.87 -4.01 15.63
N LEU A 86 3.79 -3.62 14.93
CA LEU A 86 3.14 -4.45 13.93
C LEU A 86 4.05 -4.76 12.74
N GLN A 87 4.89 -3.83 12.28
CA GLN A 87 5.88 -4.10 11.24
C GLN A 87 6.84 -5.21 11.68
N ARG A 88 7.35 -5.18 12.92
CA ARG A 88 8.21 -6.25 13.46
C ARG A 88 7.49 -7.60 13.51
N TYR A 89 6.21 -7.60 13.90
CA TYR A 89 5.38 -8.81 13.88
C TYR A 89 5.23 -9.37 12.45
N VAL A 90 4.94 -8.50 11.48
CA VAL A 90 4.85 -8.88 10.06
C VAL A 90 6.17 -9.46 9.56
N VAL A 91 7.30 -8.83 9.85
CA VAL A 91 8.63 -9.32 9.44
C VAL A 91 8.90 -10.71 10.02
N ARG A 92 8.52 -10.95 11.27
CA ARG A 92 8.73 -12.25 11.93
C ARG A 92 7.95 -13.39 11.27
N TYR A 93 6.70 -13.14 10.85
CA TYR A 93 5.81 -14.20 10.37
C TYR A 93 5.64 -14.26 8.85
N LEU A 94 5.81 -13.14 8.15
CA LEU A 94 5.64 -13.04 6.71
C LEU A 94 6.92 -12.57 5.99
N GLY A 95 8.01 -12.29 6.73
CA GLY A 95 9.23 -11.73 6.15
C GLY A 95 9.82 -12.63 5.07
N ASP A 96 10.00 -12.08 3.87
CA ASP A 96 10.53 -12.77 2.69
C ASP A 96 11.45 -11.80 1.92
N PRO A 97 12.71 -12.13 1.69
CA PRO A 97 13.61 -11.32 0.86
C PRO A 97 13.08 -11.04 -0.56
N GLY A 98 12.19 -11.90 -1.07
CA GLY A 98 11.49 -11.71 -2.34
C GLY A 98 10.18 -10.91 -2.22
N GLY A 99 9.84 -10.42 -1.03
CA GLY A 99 8.60 -9.71 -0.73
C GLY A 99 8.34 -8.49 -1.61
N VAL A 100 7.07 -8.13 -1.73
CA VAL A 100 6.58 -7.02 -2.55
C VAL A 100 5.91 -5.98 -1.67
N LEU A 101 6.34 -4.73 -1.78
CA LEU A 101 5.68 -3.55 -1.22
C LEU A 101 4.70 -2.99 -2.24
N ILE A 102 3.43 -2.87 -1.87
CA ILE A 102 2.35 -2.42 -2.75
C ILE A 102 1.83 -1.10 -2.21
N ILE A 103 1.88 -0.06 -3.03
CA ILE A 103 1.39 1.28 -2.70
C ILE A 103 0.06 1.50 -3.39
N ASP A 104 -0.94 1.90 -2.61
CA ASP A 104 -2.27 2.23 -3.12
C ASP A 104 -2.98 3.18 -2.15
N GLU A 105 -4.07 3.80 -2.59
CA GLU A 105 -4.91 4.62 -1.73
C GLU A 105 -6.36 4.15 -1.68
N THR A 106 -7.01 4.49 -0.58
CA THR A 106 -8.45 4.22 -0.40
C THR A 106 -9.18 5.49 0.02
N GLY A 107 -10.28 5.79 -0.65
CA GLY A 107 -11.18 6.89 -0.31
C GLY A 107 -12.30 6.44 0.62
N PHE A 108 -12.36 7.00 1.83
CA PHE A 108 -13.41 6.77 2.81
C PHE A 108 -14.48 7.86 2.69
N LEU A 109 -15.67 7.51 2.21
CA LEU A 109 -16.77 8.45 2.04
C LEU A 109 -17.20 9.05 3.38
N LYS A 110 -17.40 10.36 3.42
CA LYS A 110 -17.81 11.10 4.61
C LYS A 110 -19.00 12.00 4.29
N LYS A 111 -19.93 12.11 5.23
CA LYS A 111 -21.08 13.04 5.11
C LYS A 111 -20.76 14.45 5.63
N GLY A 112 -19.86 14.55 6.61
CA GLY A 112 -19.49 15.80 7.27
C GLY A 112 -18.24 16.45 6.67
N THR A 113 -17.88 17.61 7.22
CA THR A 113 -16.74 18.43 6.77
C THR A 113 -15.61 18.54 7.80
N ARG A 114 -15.79 17.94 9.01
CA ARG A 114 -14.86 18.10 10.14
C ARG A 114 -13.77 17.03 10.23
N SER A 115 -13.99 15.83 9.64
CA SER A 115 -12.97 14.77 9.70
C SER A 115 -11.69 15.24 9.03
N ALA A 116 -10.54 14.99 9.66
CA ALA A 116 -9.22 15.36 9.15
C ALA A 116 -9.02 14.94 7.69
N GLY A 117 -8.57 15.84 6.83
CA GLY A 117 -8.32 15.57 5.41
C GLY A 117 -9.59 15.45 4.52
N VAL A 118 -10.81 15.58 5.09
CA VAL A 118 -12.03 15.44 4.30
C VAL A 118 -12.16 16.56 3.26
N ALA A 119 -12.43 16.16 2.05
CA ALA A 119 -12.55 17.08 0.92
C ALA A 119 -13.35 16.44 -0.22
N ARG A 120 -13.89 17.27 -1.13
CA ARG A 120 -14.31 16.78 -2.45
C ARG A 120 -13.07 16.44 -3.26
N GLN A 121 -12.84 15.16 -3.48
CA GLN A 121 -11.69 14.63 -4.21
C GLN A 121 -12.05 13.28 -4.85
N TYR A 122 -11.27 12.85 -5.83
CA TYR A 122 -11.51 11.58 -6.49
C TYR A 122 -11.32 10.42 -5.51
N SER A 123 -12.32 9.53 -5.47
CA SER A 123 -12.28 8.29 -4.70
C SER A 123 -12.28 7.12 -5.66
N GLY A 124 -11.21 6.34 -5.70
CA GLY A 124 -11.13 5.12 -6.51
C GLY A 124 -12.23 4.11 -6.14
N THR A 125 -12.58 4.01 -4.86
CA THR A 125 -13.66 3.15 -4.37
C THR A 125 -15.04 3.54 -4.92
N ALA A 126 -15.30 4.85 -5.05
CA ALA A 126 -16.56 5.37 -5.60
C ALA A 126 -16.52 5.57 -7.13
N GLY A 127 -15.35 5.51 -7.76
CA GLY A 127 -15.13 5.76 -9.19
C GLY A 127 -15.43 7.20 -9.63
N ARG A 128 -15.53 8.16 -8.70
CA ARG A 128 -15.90 9.55 -8.96
C ARG A 128 -15.43 10.51 -7.87
N VAL A 129 -15.60 11.81 -8.10
CA VAL A 129 -15.33 12.84 -7.09
C VAL A 129 -16.41 12.84 -6.02
N GLU A 130 -16.02 12.54 -4.79
CA GLU A 130 -16.89 12.49 -3.62
C GLU A 130 -16.28 13.23 -2.43
N ASN A 131 -17.12 13.51 -1.41
CA ASN A 131 -16.64 14.03 -0.13
C ASN A 131 -16.04 12.86 0.66
N CYS A 132 -14.72 12.78 0.71
CA CYS A 132 -14.03 11.64 1.31
C CYS A 132 -12.73 12.06 2.02
N GLN A 133 -12.25 11.20 2.91
CA GLN A 133 -10.88 11.15 3.38
C GLN A 133 -10.11 10.16 2.49
N ILE A 134 -8.83 10.42 2.24
CA ILE A 134 -7.97 9.48 1.52
C ILE A 134 -6.87 9.01 2.46
N GLY A 135 -6.79 7.70 2.64
CA GLY A 135 -5.65 7.03 3.24
C GLY A 135 -4.74 6.47 2.15
N VAL A 136 -3.45 6.73 2.23
CA VAL A 136 -2.40 6.08 1.44
C VAL A 136 -1.88 4.91 2.26
N PHE A 137 -1.79 3.74 1.65
CA PHE A 137 -1.42 2.50 2.34
C PHE A 137 -0.20 1.87 1.70
N LEU A 138 0.65 1.30 2.54
CA LEU A 138 1.70 0.38 2.16
C LEU A 138 1.30 -1.02 2.59
N THR A 139 1.15 -1.92 1.62
CA THR A 139 0.83 -3.32 1.84
C THR A 139 2.08 -4.17 1.59
N TYR A 140 2.30 -5.17 2.41
CA TYR A 140 3.32 -6.19 2.22
C TYR A 140 2.71 -7.48 1.70
N ALA A 141 3.30 -8.06 0.68
CA ALA A 141 2.88 -9.33 0.11
C ALA A 141 4.09 -10.26 -0.07
N ALA A 142 3.95 -11.48 0.41
CA ALA A 142 4.93 -12.56 0.32
C ALA A 142 4.23 -13.88 0.00
N ALA A 143 4.98 -14.96 -0.20
CA ALA A 143 4.42 -16.28 -0.44
C ALA A 143 3.50 -16.76 0.69
N ALA A 144 3.84 -16.41 1.95
CA ALA A 144 3.07 -16.79 3.14
C ALA A 144 1.77 -15.99 3.32
N GLY A 145 1.62 -14.82 2.69
CA GLY A 145 0.42 -14.00 2.82
C GLY A 145 0.63 -12.53 2.47
N ARG A 146 -0.39 -11.74 2.78
CA ARG A 146 -0.36 -10.29 2.57
C ARG A 146 -1.06 -9.57 3.72
N THR A 147 -0.55 -8.37 4.07
CA THR A 147 -1.11 -7.53 5.12
C THR A 147 -0.78 -6.07 4.90
N PHE A 148 -1.54 -5.17 5.54
CA PHE A 148 -1.12 -3.77 5.64
C PHE A 148 0.13 -3.66 6.51
N LEU A 149 1.04 -2.79 6.08
CA LEU A 149 2.30 -2.55 6.76
C LEU A 149 2.38 -1.14 7.34
N ASP A 150 1.85 -0.15 6.60
CA ASP A 150 1.87 1.25 6.98
C ASP A 150 0.70 2.01 6.37
N ARG A 151 0.43 3.22 6.87
CA ARG A 151 -0.63 4.11 6.41
C ARG A 151 -0.25 5.56 6.62
N GLU A 152 -0.75 6.44 5.75
CA GLU A 152 -0.70 7.89 5.89
C GLU A 152 -2.04 8.51 5.53
N LEU A 153 -2.44 9.53 6.29
CA LEU A 153 -3.60 10.33 5.95
C LEU A 153 -3.21 11.42 4.95
N TYR A 154 -3.79 11.39 3.77
CA TYR A 154 -3.59 12.47 2.81
C TYR A 154 -4.36 13.72 3.25
N LEU A 155 -3.65 14.80 3.48
CA LEU A 155 -4.20 16.12 3.77
C LEU A 155 -4.11 17.00 2.51
N PRO A 156 -5.22 17.30 1.85
CA PRO A 156 -5.23 18.25 0.73
C PRO A 156 -4.63 19.60 1.15
N LYS A 157 -3.96 20.30 0.24
CA LYS A 157 -3.25 21.55 0.50
C LYS A 157 -4.11 22.59 1.25
N ARG A 158 -5.40 22.70 0.90
CA ARG A 158 -6.37 23.54 1.60
C ARG A 158 -6.60 23.20 3.09
N TRP A 159 -6.21 22.00 3.53
CA TRP A 159 -6.21 21.62 4.93
C TRP A 159 -4.96 22.16 5.63
N THR A 160 -3.78 21.90 5.08
CA THR A 160 -2.53 22.31 5.70
C THR A 160 -2.31 23.83 5.69
N GLU A 161 -3.01 24.57 4.82
CA GLU A 161 -3.07 26.04 4.79
C GLU A 161 -4.04 26.64 5.83
N ASP A 162 -5.01 25.84 6.33
CA ASP A 162 -6.00 26.26 7.35
C ASP A 162 -5.58 25.67 8.72
N ARG A 163 -4.73 26.39 9.42
CA ARG A 163 -4.16 25.94 10.70
C ARG A 163 -5.18 25.80 11.81
N ASP A 164 -6.21 26.65 11.83
CA ASP A 164 -7.29 26.57 12.82
C ASP A 164 -8.11 25.30 12.61
N ARG A 165 -8.40 24.97 11.37
CA ARG A 165 -9.07 23.73 11.00
C ARG A 165 -8.23 22.49 11.32
N CYS A 166 -6.93 22.53 11.09
CA CYS A 166 -6.00 21.48 11.48
C CYS A 166 -6.02 21.25 12.98
N ALA A 167 -5.88 22.33 13.78
CA ALA A 167 -5.90 22.26 15.24
C ALA A 167 -7.24 21.70 15.77
N ALA A 168 -8.37 22.14 15.19
CA ALA A 168 -9.71 21.64 15.55
C ALA A 168 -9.91 20.14 15.22
N ALA A 169 -9.14 19.60 14.29
CA ALA A 169 -9.14 18.19 13.90
C ALA A 169 -8.03 17.37 14.59
N GLY A 170 -7.26 17.96 15.50
CA GLY A 170 -6.17 17.30 16.22
C GLY A 170 -4.89 17.07 15.36
N ILE A 171 -4.75 17.81 14.25
CA ILE A 171 -3.55 17.72 13.39
C ILE A 171 -2.48 18.65 13.97
N GLY A 172 -1.28 18.11 14.18
CA GLY A 172 -0.13 18.85 14.72
C GLY A 172 0.26 20.08 13.88
N ALA A 173 0.82 21.09 14.53
CA ALA A 173 1.24 22.32 13.87
C ALA A 173 2.43 22.15 12.94
N ASP A 174 3.20 21.07 13.12
CA ASP A 174 4.36 20.65 12.35
C ASP A 174 4.00 19.89 11.05
N VAL A 175 2.73 19.48 10.91
CA VAL A 175 2.29 18.72 9.74
C VAL A 175 2.18 19.65 8.53
N GLU A 176 3.00 19.38 7.51
CA GLU A 176 3.04 20.12 6.26
C GLU A 176 2.30 19.37 5.13
N PHE A 177 2.08 20.07 4.01
CA PHE A 177 1.52 19.45 2.84
C PHE A 177 2.50 18.45 2.22
N ALA A 178 2.01 17.24 1.97
CA ALA A 178 2.72 16.23 1.18
C ALA A 178 1.78 15.63 0.13
N THR A 179 2.31 15.39 -1.06
CA THR A 179 1.59 14.65 -2.10
C THR A 179 1.51 13.16 -1.75
N LYS A 180 0.57 12.43 -2.34
CA LYS A 180 0.46 10.98 -2.12
C LYS A 180 1.76 10.22 -2.41
N PRO A 181 2.49 10.50 -3.52
CA PRO A 181 3.80 9.89 -3.73
C PRO A 181 4.84 10.23 -2.65
N GLU A 182 4.83 11.45 -2.09
CA GLU A 182 5.74 11.83 -1.00
C GLU A 182 5.41 11.09 0.30
N LEU A 183 4.12 10.91 0.61
CA LEU A 183 3.68 10.05 1.72
C LEU A 183 4.14 8.60 1.51
N ALA A 184 4.01 8.09 0.29
CA ALA A 184 4.50 6.75 -0.06
C ALA A 184 6.02 6.62 0.11
N MET A 185 6.80 7.63 -0.29
CA MET A 185 8.26 7.67 -0.09
C MET A 185 8.63 7.61 1.40
N ALA A 186 7.90 8.33 2.26
CA ALA A 186 8.11 8.30 3.70
C ALA A 186 7.82 6.91 4.28
N MET A 187 6.74 6.25 3.85
CA MET A 187 6.41 4.87 4.26
C MET A 187 7.46 3.85 3.78
N LEU A 188 7.96 3.97 2.54
CA LEU A 188 9.04 3.12 2.02
C LEU A 188 10.33 3.29 2.84
N GLN A 189 10.68 4.53 3.21
CA GLN A 189 11.84 4.80 4.05
C GLN A 189 11.68 4.15 5.42
N ARG A 190 10.52 4.32 6.09
CA ARG A 190 10.27 3.70 7.39
C ARG A 190 10.33 2.16 7.33
N ALA A 191 9.75 1.57 6.30
CA ALA A 191 9.81 0.11 6.11
C ALA A 191 11.25 -0.37 5.94
N HIS A 192 12.07 0.36 5.18
CA HIS A 192 13.49 0.07 5.01
C HIS A 192 14.26 0.21 6.33
N ASP A 193 14.06 1.30 7.06
CA ASP A 193 14.75 1.58 8.33
C ASP A 193 14.38 0.57 9.43
N ASN A 194 13.12 0.07 9.41
CA ASN A 194 12.64 -0.98 10.28
C ASN A 194 13.03 -2.41 9.81
N GLY A 195 13.85 -2.51 8.76
CA GLY A 195 14.39 -3.78 8.28
C GLY A 195 13.38 -4.71 7.63
N VAL A 196 12.29 -4.17 7.06
CA VAL A 196 11.29 -4.99 6.33
C VAL A 196 11.95 -5.59 5.09
N PRO A 197 12.08 -6.93 4.99
CA PRO A 197 12.68 -7.57 3.83
C PRO A 197 11.73 -7.47 2.64
N ALA A 198 12.14 -6.75 1.60
CA ALA A 198 11.39 -6.66 0.37
C ALA A 198 12.34 -6.48 -0.81
N ARG A 199 11.95 -7.01 -1.94
CA ARG A 199 12.70 -6.86 -3.19
C ARG A 199 12.02 -5.92 -4.18
N TRP A 200 10.69 -5.85 -4.14
CA TRP A 200 9.90 -5.22 -5.18
C TRP A 200 8.96 -4.17 -4.62
N VAL A 201 8.75 -3.12 -5.41
CA VAL A 201 7.71 -2.12 -5.19
C VAL A 201 6.78 -2.11 -6.39
N THR A 202 5.47 -2.01 -6.15
CA THR A 202 4.47 -1.80 -7.19
C THR A 202 3.45 -0.75 -6.75
N GLY A 203 2.88 -0.05 -7.70
CA GLY A 203 1.85 0.98 -7.50
C GLY A 203 1.25 1.40 -8.82
N ASP A 204 0.17 2.12 -8.76
CA ASP A 204 -0.53 2.63 -9.93
C ASP A 204 0.16 3.85 -10.57
N GLU A 205 -0.50 4.47 -11.55
CA GLU A 205 0.00 5.59 -12.33
C GLU A 205 0.26 6.84 -11.47
N VAL A 206 -0.51 7.06 -10.40
CA VAL A 206 -0.31 8.20 -9.48
C VAL A 206 1.09 8.16 -8.88
N TYR A 207 1.56 6.97 -8.52
CA TYR A 207 2.88 6.75 -7.93
C TYR A 207 3.97 6.58 -8.99
N GLY A 208 3.67 5.82 -10.04
CA GLY A 208 4.65 5.48 -11.06
C GLY A 208 5.10 6.64 -11.94
N GLN A 209 4.27 7.65 -12.16
CA GLN A 209 4.66 8.88 -12.88
C GLN A 209 5.63 9.76 -12.08
N TYR A 210 5.66 9.63 -10.74
CA TYR A 210 6.49 10.46 -9.89
C TYR A 210 7.95 9.96 -9.88
N SER A 211 8.81 10.62 -10.65
CA SER A 211 10.21 10.21 -10.83
C SER A 211 10.98 10.14 -9.51
N ARG A 212 10.70 11.03 -8.55
CA ARG A 212 11.35 11.02 -7.23
C ARG A 212 11.05 9.73 -6.46
N LEU A 213 9.83 9.15 -6.59
CA LEU A 213 9.50 7.87 -5.95
C LEU A 213 10.31 6.73 -6.59
N ARG A 214 10.45 6.71 -7.92
CA ARG A 214 11.29 5.72 -8.60
C ARG A 214 12.76 5.83 -8.14
N ASN A 215 13.30 7.05 -8.08
CA ASN A 215 14.65 7.29 -7.57
C ASN A 215 14.79 6.81 -6.12
N LYS A 216 13.78 7.08 -5.28
CA LYS A 216 13.76 6.61 -3.90
C LYS A 216 13.79 5.09 -3.78
N CYS A 217 13.03 4.37 -4.62
CA CYS A 217 13.12 2.91 -4.68
C CYS A 217 14.55 2.45 -5.02
N GLU A 218 15.18 3.08 -6.01
CA GLU A 218 16.56 2.76 -6.43
C GLU A 218 17.58 3.04 -5.32
N GLU A 219 17.48 4.17 -4.62
CA GLU A 219 18.30 4.50 -3.45
C GLU A 219 18.19 3.48 -2.33
N LEU A 220 16.96 3.01 -2.05
CA LEU A 220 16.69 1.98 -1.04
C LEU A 220 17.05 0.55 -1.53
N GLY A 221 17.56 0.42 -2.74
CA GLY A 221 17.93 -0.87 -3.30
C GLY A 221 16.74 -1.75 -3.74
N LEU A 222 15.57 -1.16 -3.87
CA LEU A 222 14.36 -1.84 -4.27
C LEU A 222 14.20 -1.85 -5.80
N SER A 223 13.83 -2.99 -6.34
CA SER A 223 13.33 -3.10 -7.71
C SER A 223 11.89 -2.64 -7.77
N TYR A 224 11.41 -2.24 -8.95
CA TYR A 224 10.00 -1.84 -9.07
C TYR A 224 9.35 -2.25 -10.39
N VAL A 225 8.02 -2.37 -10.34
CA VAL A 225 7.11 -2.40 -11.48
C VAL A 225 6.00 -1.39 -11.19
N LEU A 226 6.10 -0.20 -11.76
CA LEU A 226 5.20 0.91 -11.49
C LEU A 226 4.44 1.32 -12.76
N ALA A 227 3.11 1.43 -12.65
CA ALA A 227 2.30 1.87 -13.78
C ALA A 227 2.62 3.32 -14.13
N VAL A 228 2.61 3.63 -15.42
CA VAL A 228 2.88 4.99 -15.95
C VAL A 228 1.87 5.33 -17.03
N GLY A 229 1.68 6.63 -17.25
CA GLY A 229 0.80 7.11 -18.29
C GLY A 229 1.32 6.83 -19.70
N VAL A 230 0.40 6.77 -20.62
CA VAL A 230 0.65 6.61 -22.07
C VAL A 230 1.67 7.62 -22.63
N ASN A 231 1.73 8.80 -22.06
CA ASN A 231 2.61 9.90 -22.43
C ASN A 231 3.95 9.92 -21.68
N GLN A 232 4.26 8.91 -20.85
CA GLN A 232 5.54 8.83 -20.18
C GLN A 232 6.68 8.82 -21.20
N HIS A 233 7.62 9.74 -21.07
CA HIS A 233 8.82 9.78 -21.89
C HIS A 233 9.86 8.80 -21.37
N VAL A 234 10.52 8.11 -22.28
CA VAL A 234 11.60 7.14 -22.02
C VAL A 234 12.67 7.27 -23.10
N ILE A 235 13.90 6.95 -22.76
CA ILE A 235 15.00 6.84 -23.72
C ILE A 235 15.08 5.38 -24.15
N ALA A 236 14.85 5.11 -25.44
CA ALA A 236 14.90 3.75 -25.98
C ALA A 236 16.29 3.15 -25.75
N GLY A 237 16.32 1.89 -25.29
CA GLY A 237 17.54 1.13 -25.09
C GLY A 237 18.05 0.46 -26.37
N PRO A 238 19.02 -0.46 -26.26
CA PRO A 238 19.71 -1.05 -27.41
C PRO A 238 18.77 -1.60 -28.49
N GLY A 239 18.94 -1.14 -29.73
CA GLY A 239 18.12 -1.51 -30.90
C GLY A 239 18.09 -0.43 -31.97
N LYS A 240 17.12 -0.48 -32.88
CA LYS A 240 16.99 0.48 -33.98
C LYS A 240 16.70 1.92 -33.53
N LEU A 241 16.13 2.09 -32.34
CA LEU A 241 15.72 3.38 -31.78
C LEU A 241 16.62 3.79 -30.61
N ASP A 242 17.77 3.16 -30.45
CA ASP A 242 18.69 3.40 -29.33
C ASP A 242 19.02 4.90 -29.12
N GLY A 243 18.90 5.35 -27.89
CA GLY A 243 19.16 6.73 -27.51
C GLY A 243 18.06 7.74 -27.89
N GLN A 244 17.01 7.34 -28.60
CA GLN A 244 15.91 8.24 -28.91
C GLN A 244 14.97 8.39 -27.73
N GLU A 245 14.60 9.63 -27.43
CA GLU A 245 13.54 9.93 -26.47
C GLU A 245 12.17 9.79 -27.15
N LEU A 246 11.34 8.92 -26.63
CA LEU A 246 10.02 8.60 -27.16
C LEU A 246 8.99 8.51 -26.04
N ARG A 247 7.74 8.74 -26.38
CA ARG A 247 6.62 8.42 -25.50
C ARG A 247 6.45 6.90 -25.39
N ALA A 248 5.93 6.43 -24.26
CA ALA A 248 5.70 5.00 -24.01
C ALA A 248 4.84 4.35 -25.08
N ASP A 249 3.75 5.00 -25.49
CA ASP A 249 2.86 4.51 -26.56
C ASP A 249 3.58 4.38 -27.90
N ALA A 250 4.36 5.38 -28.29
CA ALA A 250 5.08 5.39 -29.56
C ALA A 250 6.16 4.30 -29.62
N LEU A 251 6.90 4.11 -28.50
CA LEU A 251 7.93 3.07 -28.42
C LEU A 251 7.30 1.67 -28.48
N ILE A 252 6.19 1.43 -27.79
CA ILE A 252 5.49 0.13 -27.81
C ILE A 252 4.84 -0.14 -29.18
N ALA A 253 4.27 0.90 -29.82
CA ALA A 253 3.69 0.77 -31.17
C ALA A 253 4.73 0.41 -32.25
N ALA A 254 5.99 0.79 -32.05
CA ALA A 254 7.09 0.45 -32.96
C ALA A 254 7.59 -1.01 -32.81
N LEU A 255 7.11 -1.77 -31.80
CA LEU A 255 7.54 -3.13 -31.60
C LEU A 255 6.96 -4.10 -32.65
N PRO A 256 7.74 -5.06 -33.14
CA PRO A 256 7.24 -6.09 -34.03
C PRO A 256 6.14 -6.93 -33.35
N PRO A 257 5.10 -7.38 -34.10
CA PRO A 257 3.98 -8.16 -33.53
C PRO A 257 4.42 -9.40 -32.74
N GLN A 258 5.50 -10.06 -33.13
CA GLN A 258 6.05 -11.25 -32.46
C GLN A 258 6.66 -10.96 -31.08
N THR A 259 6.79 -9.71 -30.68
CA THR A 259 7.25 -9.32 -29.33
C THR A 259 6.18 -9.60 -28.27
N TRP A 260 4.91 -9.58 -28.68
CA TRP A 260 3.80 -9.80 -27.79
C TRP A 260 3.65 -11.29 -27.42
N ARG A 261 3.44 -11.55 -26.14
CA ARG A 261 3.23 -12.90 -25.60
C ARG A 261 2.03 -12.92 -24.67
N THR A 262 1.13 -13.87 -24.89
CA THR A 262 0.00 -14.08 -23.97
C THR A 262 0.46 -14.77 -22.70
N LEU A 263 0.35 -14.10 -21.57
CA LEU A 263 0.73 -14.61 -20.26
C LEU A 263 -0.43 -14.44 -19.27
N SER A 264 -0.49 -15.34 -18.28
CA SER A 264 -1.42 -15.21 -17.16
C SER A 264 -0.83 -14.26 -16.11
N ALA A 265 -1.66 -13.34 -15.62
CA ALA A 265 -1.40 -12.52 -14.44
C ALA A 265 -2.01 -13.15 -13.16
N GLY A 266 -2.19 -14.47 -13.15
CA GLY A 266 -2.78 -15.23 -12.07
C GLY A 266 -4.32 -15.19 -12.05
N ARG A 267 -4.91 -15.91 -11.10
CA ARG A 267 -6.37 -15.95 -10.90
C ARG A 267 -6.86 -14.67 -10.25
N GLY A 268 -7.91 -14.08 -10.80
CA GLY A 268 -8.68 -13.00 -10.19
C GLY A 268 -10.06 -13.47 -9.74
N ALA A 269 -10.86 -12.57 -9.15
CA ALA A 269 -12.23 -12.88 -8.71
C ALA A 269 -13.14 -13.35 -9.86
N LYS A 270 -12.84 -12.96 -11.11
CA LYS A 270 -13.60 -13.31 -12.32
C LYS A 270 -12.96 -14.42 -13.18
N GLY A 271 -11.97 -15.16 -12.64
CA GLY A 271 -11.22 -16.20 -13.34
C GLY A 271 -9.80 -15.82 -13.71
N ASP A 272 -9.18 -16.56 -14.64
CA ASP A 272 -7.81 -16.32 -15.08
C ASP A 272 -7.68 -14.98 -15.81
N ARG A 273 -6.72 -14.17 -15.36
CA ARG A 273 -6.40 -12.87 -15.97
C ARG A 273 -5.32 -13.06 -17.01
N ARG A 274 -5.70 -13.27 -18.24
CA ARG A 274 -4.78 -13.42 -19.37
C ARG A 274 -4.71 -12.14 -20.18
N TYR A 275 -3.49 -11.72 -20.50
CA TYR A 275 -3.20 -10.52 -21.28
C TYR A 275 -2.06 -10.80 -22.25
N ASP A 276 -1.99 -10.02 -23.31
CA ASP A 276 -0.79 -9.92 -24.12
C ASP A 276 0.20 -8.94 -23.45
N TRP A 277 1.45 -9.34 -23.40
CA TRP A 277 2.52 -8.58 -22.80
C TRP A 277 3.66 -8.37 -23.79
N ALA A 278 4.18 -7.15 -23.83
CA ALA A 278 5.41 -6.82 -24.56
C ALA A 278 6.35 -6.04 -23.67
N ARG A 279 7.66 -6.16 -23.89
CA ARG A 279 8.66 -5.38 -23.16
C ARG A 279 9.77 -4.92 -24.09
N VAL A 280 10.32 -3.76 -23.80
CA VAL A 280 11.48 -3.20 -24.50
C VAL A 280 12.45 -2.60 -23.48
N ARG A 281 13.75 -2.74 -23.75
CA ARG A 281 14.80 -2.11 -22.94
C ARG A 281 14.71 -0.60 -23.10
N VAL A 282 14.90 0.11 -21.98
CA VAL A 282 15.05 1.57 -21.94
C VAL A 282 16.32 1.90 -21.17
N HIS A 283 16.90 3.06 -21.43
CA HIS A 283 18.02 3.56 -20.65
C HIS A 283 17.54 4.10 -19.31
N GLY A 284 18.27 3.78 -18.24
CA GLY A 284 18.11 4.39 -16.92
C GLY A 284 19.08 5.55 -16.73
N ILE A 285 18.73 6.44 -15.84
CA ILE A 285 19.50 7.65 -15.61
C ILE A 285 20.48 7.47 -14.44
N ASN A 286 20.11 6.73 -13.40
CA ASN A 286 20.80 6.76 -12.11
C ASN A 286 21.82 5.63 -11.90
N PHE A 287 21.55 4.42 -12.39
CA PHE A 287 22.38 3.23 -12.11
C PHE A 287 22.70 2.47 -13.39
N PRO A 288 23.92 2.65 -13.96
CA PRO A 288 24.32 2.02 -15.24
C PRO A 288 24.27 0.48 -15.22
N GLU A 289 24.47 -0.14 -14.04
CA GLU A 289 24.45 -1.59 -13.87
C GLU A 289 23.04 -2.16 -13.74
N SER A 290 22.04 -1.30 -13.61
CA SER A 290 20.65 -1.69 -13.48
C SER A 290 20.02 -1.94 -14.84
N VAL A 291 18.96 -2.75 -14.84
CA VAL A 291 18.21 -3.07 -16.03
C VAL A 291 16.85 -2.39 -15.96
N TYR A 292 16.57 -1.56 -16.97
CA TYR A 292 15.30 -0.84 -17.09
C TYR A 292 14.50 -1.35 -18.28
N TRP A 293 13.20 -1.47 -18.09
CA TRP A 293 12.26 -1.91 -19.11
C TRP A 293 11.03 -1.02 -19.12
N LEU A 294 10.52 -0.75 -20.33
CA LEU A 294 9.13 -0.38 -20.53
C LEU A 294 8.38 -1.68 -20.83
N LEU A 295 7.38 -1.99 -20.01
CA LEU A 295 6.48 -3.13 -20.15
C LEU A 295 5.11 -2.62 -20.58
N ALA A 296 4.47 -3.28 -21.51
CA ALA A 296 3.10 -3.00 -21.90
C ALA A 296 2.23 -4.25 -21.69
N ARG A 297 1.01 -4.03 -21.19
CA ARG A 297 -0.04 -5.03 -21.07
C ARG A 297 -1.19 -4.63 -21.98
N ARG A 298 -1.72 -5.55 -22.75
CA ARG A 298 -2.85 -5.35 -23.66
C ARG A 298 -3.97 -6.35 -23.36
N SER A 299 -5.21 -5.89 -23.33
CA SER A 299 -6.38 -6.76 -23.20
C SER A 299 -6.50 -7.70 -24.41
N LEU A 300 -6.91 -8.95 -24.19
CA LEU A 300 -7.19 -9.89 -25.27
C LEU A 300 -8.51 -9.60 -25.97
N SER A 301 -9.48 -9.01 -25.27
CA SER A 301 -10.79 -8.68 -25.82
C SER A 301 -10.85 -7.29 -26.45
N ASP A 302 -9.98 -6.36 -26.03
CA ASP A 302 -9.89 -5.02 -26.55
C ASP A 302 -8.42 -4.62 -26.69
N GLN A 303 -7.91 -4.65 -27.91
CA GLN A 303 -6.51 -4.32 -28.18
C GLN A 303 -6.17 -2.84 -28.00
N THR A 304 -7.15 -1.97 -27.80
CA THR A 304 -6.95 -0.56 -27.49
C THR A 304 -6.79 -0.30 -25.99
N ASP A 305 -7.20 -1.25 -25.13
CA ASP A 305 -6.99 -1.23 -23.70
C ASP A 305 -5.54 -1.65 -23.38
N LEU A 306 -4.64 -0.66 -23.30
CA LEU A 306 -3.24 -0.83 -22.95
C LEU A 306 -2.91 -0.17 -21.62
N ALA A 307 -2.05 -0.83 -20.85
CA ALA A 307 -1.41 -0.26 -19.68
C ALA A 307 0.11 -0.35 -19.81
N TYR A 308 0.82 0.65 -19.32
CA TYR A 308 2.26 0.79 -19.41
C TYR A 308 2.89 0.79 -18.03
N TYR A 309 4.08 0.19 -17.91
CA TYR A 309 4.80 0.10 -16.65
C TYR A 309 6.29 0.39 -16.88
N LEU A 310 6.87 1.20 -16.02
CA LEU A 310 8.32 1.27 -15.90
C LEU A 310 8.78 0.23 -14.88
N CYS A 311 9.78 -0.55 -15.30
CA CYS A 311 10.36 -1.61 -14.50
C CYS A 311 11.84 -1.34 -14.31
N HIS A 312 12.31 -1.50 -13.08
CA HIS A 312 13.71 -1.49 -12.71
C HIS A 312 14.04 -2.78 -11.98
N ALA A 313 15.14 -3.38 -12.33
CA ALA A 313 15.69 -4.50 -11.56
C ALA A 313 17.19 -4.32 -11.40
N ARG A 314 17.69 -4.45 -10.18
CA ARG A 314 19.13 -4.60 -9.96
C ARG A 314 19.62 -5.86 -10.67
N ALA A 315 20.74 -5.74 -11.38
CA ALA A 315 21.43 -6.93 -11.85
C ALA A 315 21.70 -7.83 -10.63
N ALA A 316 21.37 -9.12 -10.75
CA ALA A 316 21.74 -10.07 -9.70
C ALA A 316 23.25 -9.97 -9.53
N GLY A 317 23.70 -9.47 -8.38
CA GLY A 317 25.11 -9.45 -8.05
C GLY A 317 25.65 -10.89 -8.23
N ARG A 318 26.74 -11.05 -8.94
CA ARG A 318 27.49 -12.30 -8.89
C ARG A 318 27.92 -12.46 -7.44
N ALA A 319 27.29 -13.43 -6.74
CA ALA A 319 27.71 -13.86 -5.43
C ALA A 319 29.14 -14.39 -5.47
#